data_aab45ab25bb29ef41edfff3c7794e6b4
#
_entry.id   aab45ab25bb29ef41edfff3c7794e6b4
#
_cell.length_a   1.000
_cell.length_b   1.000
_cell.length_c   1.000
_cell.angle_alpha   90.00
_cell.angle_beta   90.00
_cell.angle_gamma   90.00
#
_symmetry.space_group_name_H-M   'P 1'
#
loop_
_entity.id
_entity.type
_entity.pdbx_description
1 polymer ?
#
loop_
_entity_poly.entity_id
_entity_poly.type
_entity_poly.pdbx_seq_one_letter_code
_entity_poly.pdbx_strand_id
1 'polypeptide(L)'
;MKHIDKTTWPRAELFEFFSAVSHPFYSVTFRVDVTKLHTYARKNGISFYYALGWLVTKAVNAVENFRYTIREGEIYLLDERIPSLTDLKPGSEQFHIVTLPFSEPMETFCTVAQEKSRRQTTLLDQNADET
;
A
#
# COMPACT_ATOMS: atom_id res chain seq x y z
N MET A 1 9.12 10.39 8.48
CA MET A 1 7.81 11.10 8.40
C MET A 1 8.00 12.57 8.73
N LYS A 2 7.46 13.50 7.93
CA LYS A 2 7.60 14.96 8.06
C LYS A 2 6.24 15.61 8.32
N HIS A 3 6.12 16.39 9.39
CA HIS A 3 4.94 17.22 9.64
C HIS A 3 4.84 18.34 8.61
N ILE A 4 3.63 18.63 8.12
CA ILE A 4 3.35 19.67 7.13
C ILE A 4 2.70 20.87 7.83
N ASP A 5 3.38 22.00 7.76
CA ASP A 5 2.85 23.27 8.24
C ASP A 5 1.78 23.79 7.27
N LYS A 6 0.52 23.78 7.72
CA LYS A 6 -0.63 24.23 6.92
C LYS A 6 -0.53 25.71 6.51
N THR A 7 0.19 26.53 7.28
CA THR A 7 0.33 27.97 6.97
C THR A 7 1.16 28.25 5.72
N THR A 8 2.05 27.33 5.37
CA THR A 8 2.96 27.43 4.22
C THR A 8 2.67 26.41 3.14
N TRP A 9 1.76 25.47 3.39
CA TRP A 9 1.47 24.40 2.44
C TRP A 9 0.57 24.89 1.29
N PRO A 10 0.99 24.77 0.02
CA PRO A 10 0.24 25.30 -1.13
C PRO A 10 -1.15 24.69 -1.32
N ARG A 11 -1.45 23.57 -0.64
CA ARG A 11 -2.74 22.86 -0.73
C ARG A 11 -3.63 23.06 0.49
N ALA A 12 -3.26 23.93 1.44
CA ALA A 12 -3.99 24.11 2.69
C ALA A 12 -5.46 24.49 2.43
N GLU A 13 -5.72 25.43 1.52
CA GLU A 13 -7.09 25.87 1.19
C GLU A 13 -7.95 24.72 0.64
N LEU A 14 -7.41 23.91 -0.29
CA LEU A 14 -8.11 22.74 -0.82
C LEU A 14 -8.35 21.68 0.25
N PHE A 15 -7.38 21.46 1.11
CA PHE A 15 -7.50 20.53 2.22
C PHE A 15 -8.61 20.94 3.18
N GLU A 16 -8.65 22.21 3.58
CA GLU A 16 -9.69 22.75 4.46
C GLU A 16 -11.08 22.63 3.82
N PHE A 17 -11.20 23.02 2.56
CA PHE A 17 -12.46 22.91 1.81
C PHE A 17 -13.00 21.47 1.80
N PHE A 18 -12.17 20.51 1.39
CA PHE A 18 -12.60 19.11 1.31
C PHE A 18 -12.75 18.43 2.66
N SER A 19 -12.03 18.87 3.69
CA SER A 19 -12.18 18.35 5.06
C SER A 19 -13.57 18.67 5.66
N ALA A 20 -14.25 19.71 5.17
CA ALA A 20 -15.61 20.05 5.57
C ALA A 20 -16.69 19.21 4.85
N VAL A 21 -16.34 18.47 3.82
CA VAL A 21 -17.27 17.62 3.05
C VAL A 21 -17.42 16.26 3.73
N SER A 22 -18.65 15.76 3.86
CA SER A 22 -18.93 14.47 4.51
C SER A 22 -18.29 13.27 3.85
N HIS A 23 -18.05 13.32 2.53
CA HIS A 23 -17.41 12.25 1.75
C HIS A 23 -16.39 12.85 0.78
N PRO A 24 -15.20 13.26 1.26
CA PRO A 24 -14.20 14.00 0.46
C PRO A 24 -13.31 13.08 -0.39
N PHE A 25 -13.89 12.10 -1.04
CA PHE A 25 -13.14 11.16 -1.89
C PHE A 25 -13.88 10.86 -3.20
N TYR A 26 -13.12 10.47 -4.19
CA TYR A 26 -13.62 10.02 -5.48
C TYR A 26 -12.93 8.72 -5.88
N SER A 27 -13.51 7.99 -6.82
CA SER A 27 -12.95 6.75 -7.36
C SER A 27 -12.64 6.92 -8.84
N VAL A 28 -11.50 6.38 -9.26
CA VAL A 28 -11.08 6.34 -10.67
C VAL A 28 -10.80 4.90 -11.05
N THR A 29 -11.36 4.45 -12.16
CA THR A 29 -11.10 3.12 -12.72
C THR A 29 -10.46 3.25 -14.10
N PHE A 30 -9.35 2.57 -14.31
CA PHE A 30 -8.66 2.54 -15.60
C PHE A 30 -8.07 1.16 -15.86
N ARG A 31 -7.76 0.89 -17.13
CA ARG A 31 -7.14 -0.37 -17.54
C ARG A 31 -5.63 -0.23 -17.57
N VAL A 32 -4.95 -1.27 -17.10
CA VAL A 32 -3.49 -1.38 -17.15
C VAL A 32 -3.12 -2.71 -17.80
N ASP A 33 -2.20 -2.69 -18.77
CA ASP A 33 -1.65 -3.90 -19.35
C ASP A 33 -0.60 -4.51 -18.42
N VAL A 34 -0.91 -5.66 -17.86
CA VAL A 34 -0.04 -6.41 -16.95
C VAL A 34 0.58 -7.66 -17.58
N THR A 35 0.51 -7.80 -18.91
CA THR A 35 1.00 -8.98 -19.65
C THR A 35 2.47 -9.26 -19.36
N LYS A 36 3.31 -8.24 -19.39
CA LYS A 36 4.76 -8.37 -19.10
C LYS A 36 5.00 -8.84 -17.67
N LEU A 37 4.30 -8.26 -16.70
CA LEU A 37 4.41 -8.67 -15.29
C LEU A 37 3.97 -10.11 -15.09
N HIS A 38 2.83 -10.50 -15.67
CA HIS A 38 2.31 -11.85 -15.57
C HIS A 38 3.29 -12.88 -16.15
N THR A 39 3.83 -12.59 -17.33
CA THR A 39 4.84 -13.44 -17.99
C THR A 39 6.11 -13.56 -17.13
N TYR A 40 6.57 -12.43 -16.58
CA TYR A 40 7.75 -12.41 -15.70
C TYR A 40 7.53 -13.22 -14.42
N ALA A 41 6.40 -13.03 -13.75
CA ALA A 41 6.07 -13.74 -12.52
C ALA A 41 6.03 -15.27 -12.74
N ARG A 42 5.40 -15.72 -13.83
CA ARG A 42 5.37 -17.15 -14.21
C ARG A 42 6.76 -17.71 -14.49
N LYS A 43 7.57 -16.97 -15.25
CA LYS A 43 8.94 -17.40 -15.61
C LYS A 43 9.83 -17.54 -14.38
N ASN A 44 9.67 -16.68 -13.38
CA ASN A 44 10.51 -16.65 -12.18
C ASN A 44 9.89 -17.39 -10.99
N GLY A 45 8.73 -18.03 -11.15
CA GLY A 45 8.07 -18.78 -10.08
C GLY A 45 7.62 -17.95 -8.88
N ILE A 46 7.35 -16.65 -9.09
CA ILE A 46 6.85 -15.74 -8.05
C ILE A 46 5.34 -15.51 -8.19
N SER A 47 4.71 -15.13 -7.08
CA SER A 47 3.29 -14.78 -7.07
C SER A 47 3.02 -13.52 -7.89
N PHE A 48 2.17 -13.62 -8.92
CA PHE A 48 1.68 -12.48 -9.68
C PHE A 48 0.97 -11.46 -8.78
N TYR A 49 0.20 -11.93 -7.80
CA TYR A 49 -0.53 -11.07 -6.86
C TYR A 49 0.41 -10.19 -6.05
N TYR A 50 1.43 -10.77 -5.42
CA TYR A 50 2.42 -10.01 -4.66
C TYR A 50 3.31 -9.14 -5.55
N ALA A 51 3.65 -9.62 -6.75
CA ALA A 51 4.41 -8.83 -7.71
C ALA A 51 3.63 -7.59 -8.18
N LEU A 52 2.31 -7.72 -8.38
CA LEU A 52 1.45 -6.58 -8.69
C LEU A 52 1.37 -5.60 -7.49
N GLY A 53 1.21 -6.12 -6.27
CA GLY A 53 1.22 -5.32 -5.05
C GLY A 53 2.52 -4.53 -4.89
N TRP A 54 3.66 -5.16 -5.18
CA TRP A 54 4.97 -4.51 -5.17
C TRP A 54 5.05 -3.36 -6.19
N LEU A 55 4.63 -3.60 -7.44
CA LEU A 55 4.63 -2.55 -8.48
C LEU A 55 3.71 -1.38 -8.15
N VAL A 56 2.50 -1.65 -7.64
CA VAL A 56 1.57 -0.61 -7.23
C VAL A 56 2.16 0.21 -6.08
N THR A 57 2.75 -0.44 -5.08
CA THR A 57 3.40 0.25 -3.97
C THR A 57 4.57 1.11 -4.44
N LYS A 58 5.40 0.59 -5.34
CA LYS A 58 6.50 1.35 -5.94
C LYS A 58 5.99 2.58 -6.69
N ALA A 59 4.94 2.44 -7.49
CA ALA A 59 4.33 3.56 -8.22
C ALA A 59 3.71 4.61 -7.27
N VAL A 60 3.01 4.17 -6.24
CA VAL A 60 2.45 5.05 -5.19
C VAL A 60 3.55 5.83 -4.48
N ASN A 61 4.64 5.17 -4.10
CA ASN A 61 5.77 5.81 -3.42
C ASN A 61 6.54 6.81 -4.32
N ALA A 62 6.49 6.63 -5.64
CA ALA A 62 7.09 7.57 -6.59
C ALA A 62 6.33 8.91 -6.69
N VAL A 63 5.08 8.97 -6.21
CA VAL A 63 4.24 10.16 -6.28
C VAL A 63 4.00 10.72 -4.89
N GLU A 64 4.59 11.87 -4.58
CA GLU A 64 4.50 12.50 -3.25
C GLU A 64 3.07 12.62 -2.73
N ASN A 65 2.11 12.95 -3.62
CA ASN A 65 0.72 13.15 -3.24
C ASN A 65 0.06 11.93 -2.59
N PHE A 66 0.50 10.73 -2.92
CA PHE A 66 0.00 9.49 -2.32
C PHE A 66 0.64 9.17 -0.97
N ARG A 67 1.68 9.90 -0.57
CA ARG A 67 2.36 9.70 0.70
C ARG A 67 1.87 10.61 1.82
N TYR A 68 0.97 11.57 1.54
CA TYR A 68 0.34 12.35 2.60
C TYR A 68 -0.61 11.50 3.44
N THR A 69 -0.60 11.71 4.74
CA THR A 69 -1.51 11.09 5.70
C THR A 69 -2.01 12.11 6.71
N ILE A 70 -3.17 11.84 7.30
CA ILE A 70 -3.79 12.68 8.32
C ILE A 70 -3.77 11.89 9.63
N ARG A 71 -3.21 12.48 10.67
CA ARG A 71 -3.22 11.93 12.04
C ARG A 71 -3.66 13.02 13.00
N GLU A 72 -4.71 12.76 13.76
CA GLU A 72 -5.25 13.72 14.76
C GLU A 72 -5.53 15.12 14.19
N GLY A 73 -5.99 15.19 12.92
CA GLY A 73 -6.26 16.44 12.23
C GLY A 73 -5.04 17.16 11.65
N GLU A 74 -3.84 16.64 11.87
CA GLU A 74 -2.59 17.16 11.31
C GLU A 74 -2.15 16.36 10.09
N ILE A 75 -1.41 17.02 9.20
CA ILE A 75 -0.95 16.45 7.92
C ILE A 75 0.52 16.06 8.05
N TYR A 76 0.82 14.86 7.59
CA TYR A 76 2.19 14.35 7.53
C TYR A 76 2.51 13.81 6.15
N LEU A 77 3.74 14.00 5.71
CA LEU A 77 4.31 13.33 4.56
C LEU A 77 5.10 12.12 5.05
N LEU A 78 4.67 10.94 4.64
CA LEU A 78 5.38 9.69 4.92
C LEU A 78 6.62 9.59 4.01
N ASP A 79 7.69 8.99 4.52
CA ASP A 79 8.87 8.68 3.73
C ASP A 79 8.54 7.63 2.67
N GLU A 80 7.72 6.64 3.05
CA GLU A 80 7.16 5.65 2.15
C GLU A 80 5.80 5.12 2.64
N ARG A 81 5.01 4.58 1.73
CA ARG A 81 3.85 3.73 2.03
C ARG A 81 4.28 2.28 2.05
N ILE A 82 3.84 1.54 3.04
CA ILE A 82 4.02 0.09 3.11
C ILE A 82 2.78 -0.63 2.55
N PRO A 83 2.96 -1.74 1.81
CA PRO A 83 1.84 -2.50 1.30
C PRO A 83 1.12 -3.28 2.41
N SER A 84 -0.20 -3.23 2.37
CA SER A 84 -1.08 -4.04 3.19
C SER A 84 -2.05 -4.77 2.25
N LEU A 85 -1.92 -6.08 2.16
CA LEU A 85 -2.56 -6.92 1.15
C LEU A 85 -3.42 -8.00 1.81
N THR A 86 -4.62 -8.22 1.29
CA THR A 86 -5.44 -9.35 1.73
C THR A 86 -4.95 -10.64 1.08
N ASP A 87 -4.93 -11.73 1.82
CA ASP A 87 -4.60 -13.05 1.30
C ASP A 87 -5.53 -14.12 1.89
N LEU A 88 -5.69 -15.21 1.17
CA LEU A 88 -6.55 -16.33 1.54
C LEU A 88 -5.68 -17.58 1.69
N LYS A 89 -5.72 -18.21 2.87
CA LYS A 89 -5.03 -19.48 3.08
C LYS A 89 -5.72 -20.61 2.31
N PRO A 90 -4.95 -21.53 1.73
CA PRO A 90 -5.52 -22.72 1.12
C PRO A 90 -6.46 -23.46 2.09
N GLY A 91 -7.69 -23.73 1.64
CA GLY A 91 -8.72 -24.39 2.45
C GLY A 91 -9.43 -23.51 3.49
N SER A 92 -9.18 -22.20 3.50
CA SER A 92 -9.88 -21.23 4.35
C SER A 92 -10.89 -20.41 3.55
N GLU A 93 -12.01 -20.09 4.17
CA GLU A 93 -13.01 -19.15 3.65
C GLU A 93 -12.75 -17.71 4.16
N GLN A 94 -11.79 -17.56 5.07
CA GLN A 94 -11.48 -16.28 5.70
C GLN A 94 -10.14 -15.74 5.15
N PHE A 95 -10.14 -14.46 4.79
CA PHE A 95 -8.93 -13.75 4.44
C PHE A 95 -8.17 -13.28 5.70
N HIS A 96 -6.91 -12.99 5.54
CA HIS A 96 -6.09 -12.27 6.51
C HIS A 96 -5.35 -11.12 5.79
N ILE A 97 -4.84 -10.18 6.55
CA ILE A 97 -4.16 -8.99 6.02
C ILE A 97 -2.67 -9.12 6.29
N VAL A 98 -1.89 -9.13 5.22
CA VAL A 98 -0.44 -9.22 5.24
C VAL A 98 0.13 -7.84 5.03
N THR A 99 0.69 -7.25 6.08
CA THR A 99 1.39 -5.97 6.05
C THR A 99 2.87 -6.22 6.23
N LEU A 100 3.71 -5.67 5.36
CA LEU A 100 5.16 -5.86 5.44
C LEU A 100 5.88 -4.65 4.86
N PRO A 101 7.11 -4.34 5.32
CA PRO A 101 7.91 -3.27 4.74
C PRO A 101 8.12 -3.45 3.24
N PHE A 102 8.12 -2.35 2.51
CA PHE A 102 8.51 -2.38 1.10
C PHE A 102 10.00 -2.71 0.99
N SER A 103 10.35 -3.62 0.11
CA SER A 103 11.75 -4.02 -0.11
C SER A 103 12.03 -4.32 -1.57
N GLU A 104 13.28 -4.11 -1.99
CA GLU A 104 13.80 -4.49 -3.30
C GLU A 104 14.81 -5.65 -3.15
N PRO A 105 14.92 -6.51 -4.14
CA PRO A 105 14.14 -6.58 -5.38
C PRO A 105 12.75 -7.20 -5.19
N MET A 106 11.91 -7.11 -6.22
CA MET A 106 10.54 -7.63 -6.22
C MET A 106 10.44 -9.11 -5.82
N GLU A 107 11.39 -9.93 -6.25
CA GLU A 107 11.43 -11.36 -5.94
C GLU A 107 11.57 -11.62 -4.44
N THR A 108 12.43 -10.84 -3.78
CA THR A 108 12.64 -10.92 -2.34
C THR A 108 11.36 -10.53 -1.61
N PHE A 109 10.74 -9.42 -2.02
CA PHE A 109 9.45 -9.00 -1.47
C PHE A 109 8.37 -10.08 -1.60
N CYS A 110 8.22 -10.66 -2.79
CA CYS A 110 7.23 -11.72 -3.05
C CYS A 110 7.46 -12.94 -2.16
N THR A 111 8.71 -13.35 -1.98
CA THR A 111 9.07 -14.49 -1.12
C THR A 111 8.72 -14.22 0.34
N VAL A 112 9.13 -13.06 0.86
CA VAL A 112 8.86 -12.65 2.25
C VAL A 112 7.35 -12.52 2.50
N ALA A 113 6.61 -11.93 1.56
CA ALA A 113 5.15 -11.79 1.66
C ALA A 113 4.44 -13.15 1.72
N GLN A 114 4.84 -14.09 0.86
CA GLN A 114 4.27 -15.45 0.87
C GLN A 114 4.59 -16.20 2.16
N GLU A 115 5.82 -16.10 2.65
CA GLU A 115 6.22 -16.73 3.92
C GLU A 115 5.44 -16.15 5.10
N LYS A 116 5.33 -14.82 5.16
CA LYS A 116 4.55 -14.12 6.18
C LYS A 116 3.09 -14.57 6.14
N SER A 117 2.46 -14.57 4.97
CA SER A 117 1.09 -15.03 4.80
C SER A 117 0.88 -16.46 5.30
N ARG A 118 1.79 -17.38 4.97
CA ARG A 118 1.69 -18.78 5.41
C ARG A 118 1.78 -18.95 6.93
N ARG A 119 2.58 -18.12 7.59
CA ARG A 119 2.83 -18.19 9.04
C ARG A 119 1.80 -17.45 9.86
N GLN A 120 1.18 -16.41 9.30
CA GLN A 120 0.21 -15.58 10.00
C GLN A 120 -1.05 -16.38 10.35
N THR A 121 -1.45 -16.34 11.63
CA THR A 121 -2.62 -17.06 12.16
C THR A 121 -3.78 -16.13 12.49
N THR A 122 -3.51 -14.84 12.63
CA THR A 122 -4.48 -13.80 12.98
C THR A 122 -4.93 -13.01 11.76
N LEU A 123 -6.10 -12.38 11.83
CA LEU A 123 -6.63 -11.53 10.76
C LEU A 123 -5.67 -10.37 10.44
N LEU A 124 -5.17 -9.71 11.48
CA LEU A 124 -4.20 -8.62 11.42
C LEU A 124 -2.93 -9.02 12.13
N ASP A 125 -1.79 -8.63 11.60
CA ASP A 125 -0.53 -8.70 12.33
C ASP A 125 -0.49 -7.56 13.34
N GLN A 126 -0.53 -7.90 14.64
CA GLN A 126 -0.50 -6.92 15.72
C GLN A 126 0.82 -6.14 15.83
N ASN A 127 1.86 -6.59 15.14
CA ASN A 127 3.17 -5.94 15.08
C ASN A 127 3.38 -5.10 13.81
N ALA A 128 2.37 -4.99 12.98
CA ALA A 128 2.41 -4.06 11.86
C ALA A 128 2.17 -2.64 12.42
N ASP A 129 3.22 -2.04 12.97
CA ASP A 129 3.21 -0.63 13.29
C ASP A 129 2.89 0.14 12.01
N GLU A 130 1.73 0.79 12.01
CA GLU A 130 1.38 1.82 11.03
C GLU A 130 2.30 3.02 11.28
N THR A 131 3.52 2.92 10.79
CA THR A 131 4.44 4.06 10.79
C THR A 131 4.10 5.03 9.66
#